data_30b6ceb7bd7fafa8ce787f9c89d940ca
#
_entry.id   30b6ceb7bd7fafa8ce787f9c89d940ca
#
_cell.length_a   1.000
_cell.length_b   1.000
_cell.length_c   1.000
_cell.angle_alpha   90.00
_cell.angle_beta   90.00
_cell.angle_gamma   90.00
#
_symmetry.space_group_name_H-M   'P 1'
#
loop_
_entity.id
_entity.type
_entity.pdbx_description
1 polymer ?
#
loop_
_entity_poly.entity_id
_entity_poly.type
_entity_poly.pdbx_seq_one_letter_code
_entity_poly.pdbx_strand_id
1 'polypeptide(L)'
;MAYKKIIPFINGENELASNIVHMAQQYCFQGADQLFLYNYSKIDQEREEFLGTLKKVGKSIDIPFIAGMYAERFEDIKKAFYTGADKVVIKYDICPDERLV
;
A
#
# COMPACT_ATOMS: atom_id res chain seq x y z
N MET A 1 -22.17 16.89 14.88
CA MET A 1 -21.82 16.62 13.48
C MET A 1 -20.84 15.48 13.40
N ALA A 2 -21.11 14.53 12.52
CA ALA A 2 -20.23 13.36 12.39
C ALA A 2 -18.97 13.73 11.65
N TYR A 3 -17.82 13.33 12.18
CA TYR A 3 -16.55 13.49 11.52
C TYR A 3 -16.37 12.38 10.50
N LYS A 4 -15.99 12.73 9.29
CA LYS A 4 -15.73 11.76 8.23
C LYS A 4 -14.26 11.78 7.87
N LYS A 5 -13.65 10.61 7.90
CA LYS A 5 -12.27 10.48 7.46
C LYS A 5 -12.19 10.53 5.94
N ILE A 6 -11.17 11.19 5.45
CA ILE A 6 -10.88 11.26 4.03
C ILE A 6 -9.68 10.36 3.77
N ILE A 7 -9.91 9.29 3.00
CA ILE A 7 -8.87 8.30 2.71
C ILE A 7 -8.77 8.13 1.19
N PRO A 8 -7.95 8.93 0.52
CA PRO A 8 -7.75 8.78 -0.92
C PRO A 8 -7.08 7.46 -1.25
N PHE A 9 -7.45 6.89 -2.39
CA PHE A 9 -6.88 5.65 -2.89
C PHE A 9 -5.91 5.99 -4.01
N ILE A 10 -4.69 5.47 -3.91
CA ILE A 10 -3.66 5.67 -4.93
C ILE A 10 -3.33 4.32 -5.55
N ASN A 11 -3.61 4.20 -6.84
CA ASN A 11 -3.27 3.00 -7.59
C ASN A 11 -1.80 3.06 -7.99
N GLY A 12 -1.00 2.15 -7.46
CA GLY A 12 0.42 2.11 -7.75
C GLY A 12 0.78 1.22 -8.93
N GLU A 13 -0.21 0.61 -9.58
CA GLU A 13 0.07 -0.27 -10.72
C GLU A 13 0.38 0.56 -11.96
N ASN A 14 1.47 0.20 -12.63
CA ASN A 14 1.89 0.89 -13.86
C ASN A 14 2.18 2.37 -13.65
N GLU A 15 2.59 2.76 -12.45
CA GLU A 15 2.86 4.16 -12.12
C GLU A 15 4.30 4.31 -11.64
N LEU A 16 4.93 5.44 -11.96
CA LEU A 16 6.27 5.72 -11.51
C LEU A 16 6.28 6.03 -10.02
N ALA A 17 7.33 5.61 -9.33
CA ALA A 17 7.45 5.86 -7.89
C ALA A 17 7.39 7.35 -7.58
N SER A 18 8.03 8.19 -8.39
CA SER A 18 8.01 9.64 -8.16
C SER A 18 6.60 10.22 -8.25
N ASN A 19 5.78 9.70 -9.16
CA ASN A 19 4.40 10.17 -9.29
C ASN A 19 3.57 9.76 -8.08
N ILE A 20 3.78 8.55 -7.59
CA ILE A 20 3.06 8.05 -6.42
C ILE A 20 3.40 8.90 -5.20
N VAL A 21 4.67 9.18 -4.99
CA VAL A 21 5.12 10.01 -3.88
C VAL A 21 4.52 11.40 -3.99
N HIS A 22 4.53 11.97 -5.19
CA HIS A 22 3.98 13.30 -5.42
C HIS A 22 2.49 13.35 -5.08
N MET A 23 1.73 12.36 -5.55
CA MET A 23 0.30 12.29 -5.24
C MET A 23 0.06 12.15 -3.74
N ALA A 24 0.87 11.34 -3.07
CA ALA A 24 0.75 11.15 -1.64
C ALA A 24 0.98 12.47 -0.89
N GLN A 25 1.99 13.23 -1.30
CA GLN A 25 2.29 14.52 -0.69
C GLN A 25 1.16 15.51 -0.93
N GLN A 26 0.58 15.51 -2.12
CA GLN A 26 -0.52 16.43 -2.43
C GLN A 26 -1.75 16.12 -1.59
N TYR A 27 -2.12 14.84 -1.46
CA TYR A 27 -3.25 14.47 -0.63
C TYR A 27 -3.01 14.81 0.83
N CYS A 28 -1.79 14.59 1.31
CA CYS A 28 -1.43 14.95 2.67
C CYS A 28 -1.59 16.46 2.89
N PHE A 29 -1.10 17.25 1.96
CA PHE A 29 -1.20 18.71 2.03
C PHE A 29 -2.66 19.17 2.00
N GLN A 30 -3.52 18.47 1.28
CA GLN A 30 -4.93 18.81 1.17
C GLN A 30 -5.76 18.38 2.39
N GLY A 31 -5.14 17.73 3.36
CA GLY A 31 -5.82 17.40 4.60
C GLY A 31 -6.39 16.00 4.68
N ALA A 32 -5.89 15.07 3.87
CA ALA A 32 -6.30 13.68 3.98
C ALA A 32 -5.93 13.12 5.35
N ASP A 33 -6.78 12.25 5.90
CA ASP A 33 -6.54 11.64 7.20
C ASP A 33 -5.61 10.44 7.10
N GLN A 34 -5.73 9.69 6.03
CA GLN A 34 -4.91 8.51 5.74
C GLN A 34 -4.80 8.38 4.23
N LEU A 35 -3.89 7.52 3.78
CA LEU A 35 -3.79 7.17 2.37
C LEU A 35 -3.92 5.66 2.22
N PHE A 36 -4.47 5.23 1.10
CA PHE A 36 -4.50 3.82 0.73
C PHE A 36 -3.75 3.67 -0.58
N LEU A 37 -2.56 3.07 -0.52
CA LEU A 37 -1.74 2.83 -1.70
C LEU A 37 -1.76 1.35 -2.00
N TYR A 38 -2.04 0.99 -3.25
CA TYR A 38 -2.16 -0.41 -3.57
C TYR A 38 -1.51 -0.76 -4.91
N ASN A 39 -0.99 -1.96 -4.96
CA ASN A 39 -0.48 -2.58 -6.17
C ASN A 39 -0.57 -4.10 -5.96
N TYR A 40 -1.51 -4.73 -6.63
CA TYR A 40 -1.76 -6.15 -6.44
C TYR A 40 -1.07 -7.02 -7.50
N SER A 41 -0.02 -6.52 -8.11
CA SER A 41 0.76 -7.29 -9.08
C SER A 41 1.35 -8.53 -8.45
N LYS A 42 1.33 -9.63 -9.18
CA LYS A 42 1.94 -10.88 -8.76
C LYS A 42 3.40 -11.01 -9.19
N ILE A 43 3.89 -10.05 -9.93
CA ILE A 43 5.26 -10.04 -10.44
C ILE A 43 6.19 -9.60 -9.32
N ASP A 44 7.17 -10.45 -8.98
CA ASP A 44 8.09 -10.18 -7.86
C ASP A 44 8.80 -8.85 -7.99
N GLN A 45 9.29 -8.54 -9.18
CA GLN A 45 10.01 -7.29 -9.38
C GLN A 45 9.11 -6.07 -9.11
N GLU A 46 7.87 -6.13 -9.56
CA GLU A 46 6.93 -5.04 -9.33
C GLU A 46 6.60 -4.89 -7.85
N ARG A 47 6.49 -6.00 -7.14
CA ARG A 47 6.24 -5.95 -5.71
C ARG A 47 7.40 -5.30 -4.96
N GLU A 48 8.64 -5.65 -5.34
CA GLU A 48 9.82 -5.07 -4.70
C GLU A 48 9.90 -3.57 -4.99
N GLU A 49 9.61 -3.16 -6.20
CA GLU A 49 9.59 -1.74 -6.54
C GLU A 49 8.53 -0.99 -5.75
N PHE A 50 7.36 -1.60 -5.59
CA PHE A 50 6.28 -1.00 -4.83
C PHE A 50 6.66 -0.84 -3.36
N LEU A 51 7.33 -1.83 -2.79
CA LEU A 51 7.82 -1.73 -1.41
C LEU A 51 8.78 -0.57 -1.26
N GLY A 52 9.68 -0.38 -2.23
CA GLY A 52 10.57 0.78 -2.21
C GLY A 52 9.83 2.09 -2.29
N THR A 53 8.78 2.13 -3.11
CA THR A 53 7.92 3.31 -3.22
C THR A 53 7.23 3.61 -1.90
N LEU A 54 6.70 2.59 -1.22
CA LEU A 54 6.05 2.77 0.07
C LEU A 54 7.00 3.35 1.11
N LYS A 55 8.24 2.92 1.11
CA LYS A 55 9.24 3.50 2.02
C LYS A 55 9.43 4.97 1.76
N LYS A 56 9.49 5.38 0.50
CA LYS A 56 9.64 6.78 0.14
C LYS A 56 8.42 7.60 0.57
N VAL A 57 7.23 7.04 0.37
CA VAL A 57 6.00 7.68 0.81
C VAL A 57 6.02 7.88 2.32
N GLY A 58 6.39 6.85 3.07
CA GLY A 58 6.43 6.92 4.52
C GLY A 58 7.37 7.99 5.05
N LYS A 59 8.43 8.29 4.31
CA LYS A 59 9.37 9.34 4.70
C LYS A 59 8.91 10.73 4.27
N SER A 60 7.95 10.80 3.37
CA SER A 60 7.54 12.05 2.74
C SER A 60 6.26 12.65 3.31
N ILE A 61 5.51 11.88 4.08
CA ILE A 61 4.23 12.33 4.62
C ILE A 61 4.18 12.12 6.13
N ASP A 62 3.27 12.85 6.78
CA ASP A 62 3.12 12.78 8.24
C ASP A 62 1.88 12.00 8.67
N ILE A 63 1.05 11.57 7.71
CA ILE A 63 -0.16 10.85 8.04
C ILE A 63 0.04 9.36 7.84
N PRO A 64 -0.74 8.52 8.52
CA PRO A 64 -0.62 7.06 8.33
C PRO A 64 -1.07 6.65 6.94
N PHE A 65 -0.56 5.54 6.46
CA PHE A 65 -1.00 4.99 5.19
C PHE A 65 -1.22 3.48 5.30
N ILE A 66 -2.11 3.00 4.43
CA ILE A 66 -2.45 1.59 4.34
C ILE A 66 -1.85 1.09 3.02
N ALA A 67 -1.16 -0.04 3.09
CA ALA A 67 -0.58 -0.66 1.89
C ALA A 67 -1.42 -1.86 1.48
N GLY A 68 -1.82 -1.89 0.20
CA GLY A 68 -2.52 -3.05 -0.36
C GLY A 68 -1.60 -3.73 -1.36
N MET A 69 -1.36 -5.02 -1.20
CA MET A 69 -0.49 -5.74 -2.12
C MET A 69 -0.78 -7.24 -2.10
N TYR A 70 -0.27 -7.91 -3.13
CA TYR A 70 -0.36 -9.35 -3.23
C TYR A 70 0.75 -9.99 -2.42
N ALA A 71 0.42 -11.02 -1.65
CA ALA A 71 1.40 -11.73 -0.84
C ALA A 71 1.24 -13.23 -1.06
N GLU A 72 2.35 -13.93 -1.22
CA GLU A 72 2.37 -15.37 -1.32
C GLU A 72 2.88 -16.02 -0.03
N ARG A 73 3.70 -15.28 0.71
CA ARG A 73 4.36 -15.79 1.90
C ARG A 73 4.24 -14.79 3.02
N PHE A 74 4.41 -15.29 4.22
CA PHE A 74 4.36 -14.45 5.41
C PHE A 74 5.42 -13.35 5.39
N GLU A 75 6.58 -13.64 4.78
CA GLU A 75 7.65 -12.67 4.67
C GLU A 75 7.24 -11.44 3.86
N ASP A 76 6.38 -11.63 2.85
CA ASP A 76 5.89 -10.50 2.05
C ASP A 76 5.10 -9.53 2.91
N ILE A 77 4.32 -10.07 3.85
CA ILE A 77 3.55 -9.26 4.78
C ILE A 77 4.47 -8.46 5.69
N LYS A 78 5.51 -9.10 6.21
CA LYS A 78 6.49 -8.42 7.05
C LYS A 78 7.18 -7.29 6.31
N LYS A 79 7.57 -7.53 5.06
CA LYS A 79 8.21 -6.51 4.24
C LYS A 79 7.31 -5.29 4.08
N ALA A 80 6.02 -5.51 3.89
CA ALA A 80 5.07 -4.42 3.75
C ALA A 80 5.01 -3.56 5.02
N PHE A 81 4.99 -4.19 6.18
CA PHE A 81 5.00 -3.44 7.44
C PHE A 81 6.30 -2.69 7.67
N TYR A 82 7.42 -3.22 7.20
CA TYR A 82 8.71 -2.54 7.35
C TYR A 82 8.81 -1.25 6.54
N THR A 83 7.89 -1.02 5.61
CA THR A 83 7.86 0.24 4.87
C THR A 83 7.32 1.39 5.70
N GLY A 84 6.76 1.10 6.86
CA GLY A 84 6.13 2.10 7.70
C GLY A 84 4.62 2.16 7.56
N ALA A 85 4.02 1.23 6.83
CA ALA A 85 2.57 1.18 6.68
C ALA A 85 1.90 0.93 8.03
N ASP A 86 0.82 1.66 8.28
CA ASP A 86 0.04 1.49 9.50
C ASP A 86 -0.77 0.20 9.45
N LYS A 87 -1.29 -0.13 8.29
CA LYS A 87 -2.05 -1.36 8.04
C LYS A 87 -1.68 -1.92 6.69
N VAL A 88 -1.84 -3.24 6.55
CA VAL A 88 -1.56 -3.92 5.28
C VAL A 88 -2.79 -4.73 4.88
N VAL A 89 -3.26 -4.50 3.66
CA VAL A 89 -4.36 -5.28 3.08
C VAL A 89 -3.75 -6.27 2.10
N ILE A 90 -4.01 -7.54 2.30
CA ILE A 90 -3.37 -8.59 1.53
C ILE A 90 -4.37 -9.24 0.60
N LYS A 91 -3.96 -9.36 -0.67
CA LYS A 91 -4.67 -10.19 -1.64
C LYS A 91 -3.83 -11.44 -1.87
N TYR A 92 -4.45 -12.59 -1.84
CA TYR A 92 -3.75 -13.84 -2.09
C TYR A 92 -4.69 -14.82 -2.77
N ASP A 93 -4.11 -15.77 -3.49
CA ASP A 93 -4.89 -16.80 -4.15
C ASP A 93 -5.10 -17.95 -3.17
N ILE A 94 -6.35 -18.38 -3.04
CA ILE A 94 -6.69 -19.50 -2.20
C ILE A 94 -7.05 -20.67 -3.10
N CYS A 95 -6.33 -21.77 -2.93
CA CYS A 95 -6.69 -23.00 -3.61
C CYS A 95 -7.92 -23.58 -2.94
N PRO A 96 -9.01 -23.86 -3.68
CA PRO A 96 -10.22 -24.39 -3.06
C PRO A 96 -9.99 -25.68 -2.28
N ASP A 97 -9.09 -26.53 -2.77
CA ASP A 97 -8.81 -27.80 -2.09
C ASP A 97 -8.19 -27.57 -0.71
N GLU A 98 -7.38 -26.56 -0.57
CA GLU A 98 -6.75 -26.26 0.71
C GLU A 98 -7.76 -25.81 1.75
N ARG A 99 -8.81 -25.15 1.31
CA ARG A 99 -9.84 -24.67 2.23
C ARG A 99 -10.66 -25.80 2.85
N LEU A 100 -10.65 -26.94 2.20
CA LEU A 100 -11.43 -28.07 2.67
C LEU A 100 -10.79 -28.83 3.81
N VAL A 101 -9.58 -28.52 4.09
CA VAL A 101 -8.83 -29.20 5.15
C VAL A 101 -9.40 -28.89 6.52
#